data_847f9bdf3f11004632fa465f5e7cf0a6
#
_entry.id   847f9bdf3f11004632fa465f5e7cf0a6
#
_cell.length_a   1.000
_cell.length_b   1.000
_cell.length_c   1.000
_cell.angle_alpha   90.00
_cell.angle_beta   90.00
_cell.angle_gamma   90.00
#
_symmetry.space_group_name_H-M   'P 1'
#
loop_
_entity.id
_entity.type
_entity.pdbx_description
1 polymer ?
#
loop_
_entity_poly.entity_id
_entity_poly.type
_entity_poly.pdbx_seq_one_letter_code
_entity_poly.pdbx_strand_id
1 'polypeptide(L)'
;MSALLRNRFVWILAGLIVVLAAGGWFLTSQAKAKKEKDAATTAQVKPSPYAAIANGKADVEGGIIQVAARRAGVIRDVLVQEGDQVRKGQVLALLEDDQPRLASERSAAEVRQAQASLTLLQVQLSAAQREQRRMESLAPSNFVAAQKLDQTRDGVREAEARIMAQQASVATARSRAAEARYDRELSIIRAPANGRIIRRYANPGAGASTLNVSNMFDVEPQAGRIVRAEIAEGALSYVTIGQTVQMSPESDPTKVFPGRVLRRAAVFGARKLQSDDPSEKTDDRVVEVVVDSSSAPFLIGQRVLVKFLKGRQQAAAGQAPVS
;
A
#
# COMPACT_ATOMS: atom_id res chain seq x y z
N MET A 1 -9.27 -78.08 -68.97
CA MET A 1 -9.33 -76.68 -68.62
C MET A 1 -9.29 -76.43 -67.07
N SER A 2 -8.32 -77.02 -66.37
CA SER A 2 -8.28 -76.91 -64.90
C SER A 2 -6.95 -76.56 -64.25
N ALA A 3 -5.89 -76.32 -65.07
CA ALA A 3 -4.54 -76.03 -64.55
C ALA A 3 -4.21 -74.51 -64.52
N LEU A 4 -4.87 -73.67 -65.30
CA LEU A 4 -4.58 -72.24 -65.44
C LEU A 4 -5.20 -71.37 -64.34
N LEU A 5 -6.27 -71.83 -63.71
CA LEU A 5 -6.92 -71.07 -62.62
C LEU A 5 -6.20 -71.18 -61.25
N ARG A 6 -5.48 -72.32 -61.05
CA ARG A 6 -4.76 -72.55 -59.77
C ARG A 6 -3.49 -71.70 -59.64
N ASN A 7 -2.91 -71.30 -60.75
CA ASN A 7 -1.69 -70.46 -60.77
C ASN A 7 -2.04 -68.96 -60.48
N ARG A 8 -3.22 -68.50 -60.89
CA ARG A 8 -3.65 -67.11 -60.64
C ARG A 8 -4.03 -66.85 -59.17
N PHE A 9 -4.60 -67.83 -58.50
CA PHE A 9 -4.91 -67.75 -57.10
C PHE A 9 -3.68 -67.69 -56.20
N VAL A 10 -2.61 -68.44 -56.56
CA VAL A 10 -1.33 -68.41 -55.83
C VAL A 10 -0.64 -67.05 -55.95
N TRP A 11 -0.71 -66.39 -57.08
CA TRP A 11 -0.14 -65.04 -57.27
C TRP A 11 -0.92 -63.94 -56.58
N ILE A 12 -2.24 -64.07 -56.47
CA ILE A 12 -3.07 -63.16 -55.73
C ILE A 12 -2.76 -63.33 -54.24
N LEU A 13 -2.63 -64.54 -53.75
CA LEU A 13 -2.30 -64.81 -52.35
C LEU A 13 -0.94 -64.29 -51.97
N ALA A 14 0.08 -64.52 -52.87
CA ALA A 14 1.44 -64.01 -52.70
C ALA A 14 1.45 -62.44 -52.68
N GLY A 15 0.67 -61.75 -53.54
CA GLY A 15 0.54 -60.33 -53.60
C GLY A 15 -0.12 -59.75 -52.30
N LEU A 16 -1.14 -60.48 -51.78
CA LEU A 16 -1.77 -60.04 -50.53
C LEU A 16 -0.84 -60.14 -49.32
N ILE A 17 -0.02 -61.18 -49.25
CA ILE A 17 0.99 -61.37 -48.19
C ILE A 17 2.08 -60.29 -48.26
N VAL A 18 2.51 -59.87 -49.45
CA VAL A 18 3.49 -58.78 -49.62
C VAL A 18 2.93 -57.44 -49.22
N VAL A 19 1.64 -57.17 -49.53
CA VAL A 19 0.96 -55.94 -49.13
C VAL A 19 0.78 -55.89 -47.62
N LEU A 20 0.40 -56.98 -46.96
CA LEU A 20 0.28 -57.09 -45.51
C LEU A 20 1.61 -56.95 -44.79
N ALA A 21 2.68 -57.56 -45.36
CA ALA A 21 4.06 -57.42 -44.82
C ALA A 21 4.59 -55.99 -44.97
N ALA A 22 4.37 -55.32 -46.11
CA ALA A 22 4.75 -53.94 -46.36
C ALA A 22 3.97 -52.97 -45.47
N GLY A 23 2.64 -53.21 -45.30
CA GLY A 23 1.79 -52.42 -44.39
C GLY A 23 2.19 -52.58 -42.93
N GLY A 24 2.51 -53.79 -42.48
CA GLY A 24 3.03 -54.05 -41.13
C GLY A 24 4.40 -53.41 -40.88
N TRP A 25 5.30 -53.46 -41.86
CA TRP A 25 6.62 -52.80 -41.74
C TRP A 25 6.48 -51.27 -41.71
N PHE A 26 5.57 -50.69 -42.51
CA PHE A 26 5.31 -49.23 -42.51
C PHE A 26 4.72 -48.77 -41.21
N LEU A 27 3.76 -49.50 -40.61
CA LEU A 27 3.16 -49.18 -39.32
C LEU A 27 4.17 -49.30 -38.17
N THR A 28 5.03 -50.29 -38.17
CA THR A 28 6.09 -50.45 -37.15
C THR A 28 7.22 -49.46 -37.30
N SER A 29 7.55 -49.00 -38.51
CA SER A 29 8.53 -47.94 -38.72
C SER A 29 8.04 -46.59 -38.27
N GLN A 30 6.75 -46.25 -38.48
CA GLN A 30 6.15 -45.04 -37.97
C GLN A 30 6.05 -45.04 -36.43
N ALA A 31 5.73 -46.17 -35.80
CA ALA A 31 5.70 -46.33 -34.36
C ALA A 31 7.09 -46.17 -33.71
N LYS A 32 8.14 -46.68 -34.37
CA LYS A 32 9.54 -46.48 -33.95
C LYS A 32 10.00 -45.02 -34.10
N ALA A 33 9.69 -44.39 -35.22
CA ALA A 33 10.06 -42.98 -35.46
C ALA A 33 9.34 -42.02 -34.49
N LYS A 34 8.11 -42.34 -34.08
CA LYS A 34 7.35 -41.56 -33.06
C LYS A 34 7.96 -41.78 -31.67
N LYS A 35 8.31 -43.01 -31.28
CA LYS A 35 9.00 -43.31 -30.01
C LYS A 35 10.38 -42.67 -29.92
N GLU A 36 11.16 -42.65 -31.03
CA GLU A 36 12.45 -41.95 -31.04
C GLU A 36 12.30 -40.43 -30.96
N LYS A 37 11.31 -39.85 -31.62
CA LYS A 37 11.02 -38.41 -31.46
C LYS A 37 10.55 -38.05 -30.03
N ASP A 38 9.68 -38.85 -29.44
CA ASP A 38 9.21 -38.64 -28.05
C ASP A 38 10.39 -38.88 -27.06
N ALA A 39 11.27 -39.85 -27.29
CA ALA A 39 12.46 -40.10 -26.49
C ALA A 39 13.53 -38.99 -26.67
N ALA A 40 13.71 -38.46 -27.89
CA ALA A 40 14.63 -37.34 -28.16
C ALA A 40 14.13 -36.03 -27.54
N THR A 41 12.82 -35.81 -27.48
CA THR A 41 12.22 -34.65 -26.81
C THR A 41 12.35 -34.74 -25.29
N THR A 42 12.34 -35.94 -24.71
CA THR A 42 12.53 -36.18 -23.26
C THR A 42 14.02 -36.17 -22.85
N ALA A 43 14.97 -36.37 -23.79
CA ALA A 43 16.40 -36.59 -23.47
C ALA A 43 17.25 -35.30 -23.38
N GLN A 44 16.71 -34.09 -23.54
CA GLN A 44 17.48 -32.82 -23.46
C GLN A 44 16.98 -31.81 -22.47
N VAL A 45 16.39 -32.23 -21.37
CA VAL A 45 16.25 -31.34 -20.22
C VAL A 45 17.62 -31.26 -19.55
N LYS A 46 18.48 -30.32 -19.98
CA LYS A 46 19.67 -29.96 -19.20
C LYS A 46 19.20 -29.70 -17.76
N PRO A 47 19.81 -30.33 -16.74
CA PRO A 47 19.40 -30.13 -15.36
C PRO A 47 19.49 -28.64 -15.06
N SER A 48 18.33 -28.00 -14.82
CA SER A 48 18.27 -26.58 -14.46
C SER A 48 19.11 -26.35 -13.21
N PRO A 49 20.02 -25.35 -13.19
CA PRO A 49 20.79 -25.00 -12.02
C PRO A 49 19.86 -24.41 -10.89
N TYR A 50 18.63 -24.14 -11.23
CA TYR A 50 17.66 -23.54 -10.33
C TYR A 50 16.80 -24.63 -9.66
N ALA A 51 16.54 -24.44 -8.36
CA ALA A 51 15.64 -25.28 -7.57
C ALA A 51 14.18 -24.94 -7.85
N ALA A 52 13.90 -23.65 -8.03
CA ALA A 52 12.59 -23.11 -8.38
C ALA A 52 12.74 -21.82 -9.18
N ILE A 53 11.76 -21.52 -10.01
CA ILE A 53 11.59 -20.24 -10.69
C ILE A 53 10.20 -19.73 -10.34
N ALA A 54 10.09 -18.46 -9.97
CA ALA A 54 8.84 -17.83 -9.59
C ALA A 54 8.63 -16.53 -10.36
N ASN A 55 7.40 -16.27 -10.75
CA ASN A 55 7.00 -14.99 -11.28
C ASN A 55 6.83 -14.02 -10.12
N GLY A 56 7.37 -12.82 -10.27
CA GLY A 56 7.31 -11.78 -9.27
C GLY A 56 6.98 -10.42 -9.87
N LYS A 57 6.67 -9.49 -9.02
CA LYS A 57 6.41 -8.10 -9.36
C LYS A 57 7.24 -7.20 -8.46
N ALA A 58 7.95 -6.26 -9.06
CA ALA A 58 8.70 -5.25 -8.32
C ALA A 58 7.75 -4.31 -7.58
N ASP A 59 8.06 -4.02 -6.33
CA ASP A 59 7.26 -3.21 -5.41
C ASP A 59 8.19 -2.44 -4.46
N VAL A 60 7.61 -1.71 -3.55
CA VAL A 60 8.29 -1.03 -2.45
C VAL A 60 7.79 -1.58 -1.12
N GLU A 61 8.63 -1.60 -0.11
CA GLU A 61 8.25 -2.03 1.24
C GLU A 61 7.10 -1.14 1.76
N GLY A 62 6.00 -1.79 2.20
CA GLY A 62 4.75 -1.10 2.56
C GLY A 62 3.79 -0.81 1.40
N GLY A 63 4.23 -0.98 0.14
CA GLY A 63 3.40 -0.73 -1.05
C GLY A 63 3.25 0.75 -1.40
N ILE A 64 2.54 1.02 -2.49
CA ILE A 64 2.17 2.38 -2.92
C ILE A 64 1.07 2.91 -2.00
N ILE A 65 1.23 4.14 -1.52
CA ILE A 65 0.23 4.82 -0.69
C ILE A 65 -0.70 5.62 -1.59
N GLN A 66 -1.97 5.23 -1.59
CA GLN A 66 -3.02 5.97 -2.29
C GLN A 66 -3.54 7.10 -1.39
N VAL A 67 -3.27 8.34 -1.80
CA VAL A 67 -3.74 9.52 -1.08
C VAL A 67 -5.09 9.93 -1.65
N ALA A 68 -6.13 9.84 -0.82
CA ALA A 68 -7.49 10.20 -1.19
C ALA A 68 -7.93 11.51 -0.54
N ALA A 69 -8.98 12.13 -1.10
CA ALA A 69 -9.64 13.25 -0.49
C ALA A 69 -10.30 12.83 0.84
N ARG A 70 -10.08 13.62 1.88
CA ARG A 70 -10.66 13.40 3.23
C ARG A 70 -12.01 14.11 3.39
N ARG A 71 -12.37 14.99 2.46
CA ARG A 71 -13.59 15.75 2.37
C ARG A 71 -14.03 15.85 0.91
N ALA A 72 -15.34 15.87 0.67
CA ALA A 72 -15.89 16.21 -0.64
C ALA A 72 -15.73 17.70 -0.94
N GLY A 73 -15.47 18.05 -2.18
CA GLY A 73 -15.31 19.43 -2.64
C GLY A 73 -14.69 19.51 -4.03
N VAL A 74 -14.49 20.72 -4.53
CA VAL A 74 -13.79 20.98 -5.80
C VAL A 74 -12.32 21.23 -5.51
N ILE A 75 -11.44 20.68 -6.33
CA ILE A 75 -9.99 20.89 -6.23
C ILE A 75 -9.70 22.31 -6.77
N ARG A 76 -9.20 23.18 -5.88
CA ARG A 76 -8.79 24.53 -6.25
C ARG A 76 -7.41 24.55 -6.88
N ASP A 77 -6.41 23.99 -6.19
CA ASP A 77 -5.02 24.00 -6.63
C ASP A 77 -4.37 22.63 -6.47
N VAL A 78 -3.46 22.31 -7.38
CA VAL A 78 -2.56 21.15 -7.29
C VAL A 78 -1.13 21.65 -7.34
N LEU A 79 -0.36 21.38 -6.27
CA LEU A 79 0.95 21.98 -6.03
C LEU A 79 2.12 21.09 -6.39
N VAL A 80 1.84 19.85 -6.85
CA VAL A 80 2.87 18.86 -7.20
C VAL A 80 2.55 18.17 -8.51
N GLN A 81 3.61 17.66 -9.15
CA GLN A 81 3.54 16.92 -10.40
C GLN A 81 4.02 15.46 -10.21
N GLU A 82 3.76 14.63 -11.22
CA GLU A 82 4.32 13.28 -11.27
C GLU A 82 5.85 13.35 -11.35
N GLY A 83 6.52 12.53 -10.54
CA GLY A 83 7.98 12.52 -10.40
C GLY A 83 8.51 13.36 -9.24
N ASP A 84 7.72 14.28 -8.68
CA ASP A 84 8.17 15.14 -7.59
C ASP A 84 8.47 14.37 -6.31
N GLN A 85 9.55 14.76 -5.64
CA GLN A 85 9.89 14.31 -4.28
C GLN A 85 9.08 15.11 -3.26
N VAL A 86 8.41 14.42 -2.35
CA VAL A 86 7.58 15.04 -1.32
C VAL A 86 7.99 14.61 0.09
N ARG A 87 7.80 15.49 1.06
CA ARG A 87 8.03 15.21 2.49
C ARG A 87 6.71 14.95 3.20
N LYS A 88 6.75 14.14 4.23
CA LYS A 88 5.59 13.93 5.11
C LYS A 88 5.02 15.28 5.58
N GLY A 89 3.70 15.45 5.43
CA GLY A 89 2.99 16.69 5.79
C GLY A 89 3.02 17.80 4.72
N GLN A 90 3.81 17.65 3.63
CA GLN A 90 3.83 18.60 2.52
C GLN A 90 2.45 18.67 1.86
N VAL A 91 2.00 19.89 1.54
CA VAL A 91 0.73 20.11 0.84
C VAL A 91 0.87 19.66 -0.61
N LEU A 92 -0.04 18.80 -1.06
CA LEU A 92 -0.10 18.27 -2.42
C LEU A 92 -1.18 18.97 -3.25
N ALA A 93 -2.34 19.18 -2.64
CA ALA A 93 -3.47 19.86 -3.29
C ALA A 93 -4.32 20.59 -2.24
N LEU A 94 -5.09 21.54 -2.70
CA LEU A 94 -6.04 22.33 -1.93
C LEU A 94 -7.44 22.17 -2.54
N LEU A 95 -8.42 21.83 -1.72
CA LEU A 95 -9.83 21.94 -2.08
C LEU A 95 -10.32 23.35 -1.83
N GLU A 96 -11.43 23.73 -2.46
CA GLU A 96 -12.16 24.96 -2.10
C GLU A 96 -12.53 24.94 -0.61
N ASP A 97 -12.09 25.95 0.14
CA ASP A 97 -12.21 25.99 1.59
C ASP A 97 -12.99 27.24 2.10
N ASP A 98 -13.71 27.96 1.23
CA ASP A 98 -14.37 29.20 1.62
C ASP A 98 -15.37 29.02 2.77
N GLN A 99 -16.22 28.02 2.70
CA GLN A 99 -17.17 27.71 3.78
C GLN A 99 -16.47 27.32 5.09
N PRO A 100 -15.58 26.32 5.14
CA PRO A 100 -14.90 25.96 6.38
C PRO A 100 -13.98 27.06 6.91
N ARG A 101 -13.39 27.88 6.03
CA ARG A 101 -12.60 29.05 6.42
C ARG A 101 -13.45 30.07 7.18
N LEU A 102 -14.59 30.46 6.60
CA LEU A 102 -15.53 31.39 7.24
C LEU A 102 -16.10 30.84 8.56
N ALA A 103 -16.40 29.54 8.63
CA ALA A 103 -16.82 28.88 9.87
C ALA A 103 -15.74 28.93 10.95
N SER A 104 -14.47 28.66 10.57
CA SER A 104 -13.31 28.73 11.47
C SER A 104 -13.08 30.17 11.98
N GLU A 105 -13.20 31.17 11.11
CA GLU A 105 -13.08 32.57 11.48
C GLU A 105 -14.20 33.03 12.46
N ARG A 106 -15.45 32.59 12.21
CA ARG A 106 -16.57 32.83 13.10
C ARG A 106 -16.34 32.24 14.49
N SER A 107 -16.00 30.96 14.55
CA SER A 107 -15.75 30.28 15.83
C SER A 107 -14.57 30.90 16.58
N ALA A 108 -13.54 31.36 15.88
CA ALA A 108 -12.43 32.10 16.49
C ALA A 108 -12.89 33.47 17.07
N ALA A 109 -13.86 34.14 16.44
CA ALA A 109 -14.47 35.37 16.98
C ALA A 109 -15.29 35.10 18.24
N GLU A 110 -16.05 33.99 18.27
CA GLU A 110 -16.79 33.55 19.46
C GLU A 110 -15.88 33.30 20.66
N VAL A 111 -14.69 32.67 20.43
CA VAL A 111 -13.70 32.52 21.50
C VAL A 111 -13.24 33.87 22.03
N ARG A 112 -12.93 34.85 21.17
CA ARG A 112 -12.51 36.20 21.59
C ARG A 112 -13.58 36.88 22.37
N GLN A 113 -14.85 36.76 21.96
CA GLN A 113 -16.00 37.32 22.70
C GLN A 113 -16.14 36.70 24.10
N ALA A 114 -16.08 35.37 24.20
CA ALA A 114 -16.17 34.69 25.51
C ALA A 114 -14.99 35.03 26.41
N GLN A 115 -13.79 35.24 25.87
CA GLN A 115 -12.61 35.68 26.60
C GLN A 115 -12.75 37.14 27.10
N ALA A 116 -13.30 38.04 26.29
CA ALA A 116 -13.57 39.43 26.70
C ALA A 116 -14.57 39.49 27.86
N SER A 117 -15.64 38.67 27.82
CA SER A 117 -16.59 38.52 28.92
C SER A 117 -15.92 38.00 30.19
N LEU A 118 -15.00 37.03 30.08
CA LEU A 118 -14.23 36.54 31.23
C LEU A 118 -13.37 37.67 31.85
N THR A 119 -12.70 38.46 31.02
CA THR A 119 -11.93 39.62 31.51
C THR A 119 -12.77 40.62 32.25
N LEU A 120 -14.00 40.91 31.76
CA LEU A 120 -14.95 41.79 32.49
C LEU A 120 -15.29 41.22 33.85
N LEU A 121 -15.60 39.93 33.97
CA LEU A 121 -15.90 39.28 35.25
C LEU A 121 -14.69 39.29 36.21
N GLN A 122 -13.46 39.16 35.70
CA GLN A 122 -12.24 39.28 36.51
C GLN A 122 -12.07 40.67 37.10
N VAL A 123 -12.40 41.72 36.33
CA VAL A 123 -12.42 43.12 36.85
C VAL A 123 -13.46 43.26 37.94
N GLN A 124 -14.67 42.69 37.75
CA GLN A 124 -15.74 42.71 38.78
C GLN A 124 -15.30 41.96 40.04
N LEU A 125 -14.70 40.78 39.94
CA LEU A 125 -14.16 40.04 41.07
C LEU A 125 -13.12 40.89 41.83
N SER A 126 -12.19 41.51 41.13
CA SER A 126 -11.17 42.36 41.75
C SER A 126 -11.78 43.55 42.49
N ALA A 127 -12.87 44.12 41.99
CA ALA A 127 -13.65 45.18 42.68
C ALA A 127 -14.31 44.66 43.95
N ALA A 128 -14.99 43.49 43.86
CA ALA A 128 -15.63 42.86 45.02
C ALA A 128 -14.62 42.50 46.11
N GLN A 129 -13.45 41.98 45.75
CA GLN A 129 -12.37 41.67 46.68
C GLN A 129 -11.77 42.91 47.35
N ARG A 130 -11.65 44.05 46.63
CA ARG A 130 -11.23 45.33 47.25
C ARG A 130 -12.25 45.82 48.25
N GLU A 131 -13.55 45.72 47.94
CA GLU A 131 -14.62 46.11 48.84
C GLU A 131 -14.62 45.21 50.07
N GLN A 132 -14.53 43.90 49.96
CA GLN A 132 -14.40 42.97 51.08
C GLN A 132 -13.24 43.35 51.99
N ARG A 133 -12.02 43.57 51.46
CA ARG A 133 -10.85 43.97 52.24
C ARG A 133 -11.07 45.28 52.98
N ARG A 134 -11.74 46.25 52.33
CA ARG A 134 -12.09 47.52 52.99
C ARG A 134 -13.06 47.33 54.20
N MET A 135 -14.09 46.49 54.05
CA MET A 135 -14.99 46.16 55.13
C MET A 135 -14.31 45.35 56.24
N GLU A 136 -13.43 44.41 55.91
CA GLU A 136 -12.66 43.69 56.91
C GLU A 136 -11.71 44.57 57.71
N SER A 137 -11.11 45.60 57.13
CA SER A 137 -10.25 46.57 57.85
C SER A 137 -11.01 47.46 58.79
N LEU A 138 -12.32 47.73 58.57
CA LEU A 138 -13.17 48.53 59.42
C LEU A 138 -13.88 47.74 60.53
N ALA A 139 -13.99 46.45 60.44
CA ALA A 139 -14.66 45.55 61.36
C ALA A 139 -14.14 45.63 62.79
N PRO A 140 -12.83 45.69 63.08
CA PRO A 140 -12.32 45.79 64.46
C PRO A 140 -12.74 47.04 65.20
N SER A 141 -13.13 48.12 64.50
CA SER A 141 -13.51 49.40 65.04
C SER A 141 -15.03 49.51 65.36
N ASN A 142 -15.78 48.40 65.23
CA ASN A 142 -17.28 48.38 65.38
C ASN A 142 -18.04 49.29 64.41
N PHE A 143 -17.42 49.84 63.38
CA PHE A 143 -18.08 50.73 62.41
C PHE A 143 -18.84 49.96 61.31
N VAL A 144 -18.74 48.62 61.26
CA VAL A 144 -19.42 47.78 60.23
C VAL A 144 -20.23 46.69 60.91
N ALA A 145 -21.51 46.60 60.57
CA ALA A 145 -22.35 45.50 61.01
C ALA A 145 -21.88 44.15 60.41
N ALA A 146 -21.85 43.08 61.21
CA ALA A 146 -21.47 41.78 60.81
C ALA A 146 -22.20 41.31 59.54
N GLN A 147 -23.49 41.62 59.40
CA GLN A 147 -24.28 41.33 58.19
C GLN A 147 -23.69 41.97 56.92
N LYS A 148 -23.11 43.19 57.00
CA LYS A 148 -22.50 43.83 55.84
C LYS A 148 -21.21 43.15 55.39
N LEU A 149 -20.41 42.68 56.34
CA LEU A 149 -19.21 41.89 56.03
C LEU A 149 -19.59 40.59 55.36
N ASP A 150 -20.62 39.87 55.86
CA ASP A 150 -21.09 38.63 55.25
C ASP A 150 -21.61 38.86 53.83
N GLN A 151 -22.35 39.94 53.57
CA GLN A 151 -22.80 40.34 52.24
C GLN A 151 -21.62 40.54 51.25
N THR A 152 -20.55 41.21 51.73
CA THR A 152 -19.39 41.40 50.83
C THR A 152 -18.65 40.08 50.53
N ARG A 153 -18.57 39.15 51.49
CA ARG A 153 -18.03 37.81 51.30
C ARG A 153 -18.85 37.00 50.31
N ASP A 154 -20.20 37.08 50.43
CA ASP A 154 -21.12 36.46 49.49
C ASP A 154 -20.94 37.01 48.07
N GLY A 155 -20.77 38.35 47.95
CA GLY A 155 -20.50 38.98 46.65
C GLY A 155 -19.21 38.51 45.97
N VAL A 156 -18.15 38.26 46.77
CA VAL A 156 -16.91 37.66 46.21
C VAL A 156 -17.17 36.24 45.74
N ARG A 157 -17.83 35.39 46.56
CA ARG A 157 -18.17 34.02 46.18
C ARG A 157 -19.02 33.94 44.91
N GLU A 158 -19.98 34.86 44.79
CA GLU A 158 -20.82 34.97 43.58
C GLU A 158 -20.01 35.35 42.37
N ALA A 159 -19.09 36.32 42.47
CA ALA A 159 -18.22 36.74 41.38
C ALA A 159 -17.27 35.60 40.95
N GLU A 160 -16.74 34.82 41.89
CA GLU A 160 -15.93 33.63 41.62
C GLU A 160 -16.74 32.54 40.90
N ALA A 161 -17.97 32.26 41.33
CA ALA A 161 -18.86 31.31 40.66
C ALA A 161 -19.18 31.73 39.21
N ARG A 162 -19.41 33.03 38.98
CA ARG A 162 -19.63 33.59 37.64
C ARG A 162 -18.39 33.40 36.73
N ILE A 163 -17.18 33.59 37.28
CA ILE A 163 -15.94 33.36 36.56
C ILE A 163 -15.81 31.88 36.18
N MET A 164 -16.09 30.93 37.09
CA MET A 164 -16.07 29.52 36.81
C MET A 164 -17.03 29.13 35.66
N ALA A 165 -18.26 29.68 35.71
CA ALA A 165 -19.23 29.47 34.64
C ALA A 165 -18.76 30.02 33.28
N GLN A 166 -18.17 31.25 33.30
CA GLN A 166 -17.63 31.84 32.08
C GLN A 166 -16.40 31.12 31.56
N GLN A 167 -15.54 30.58 32.44
CA GLN A 167 -14.42 29.72 32.02
C GLN A 167 -14.89 28.45 31.27
N ALA A 168 -15.98 27.84 31.76
CA ALA A 168 -16.63 26.73 31.06
C ALA A 168 -17.16 27.15 29.68
N SER A 169 -17.73 28.35 29.57
CA SER A 169 -18.17 28.92 28.29
C SER A 169 -17.00 29.14 27.32
N VAL A 170 -15.87 29.66 27.81
CA VAL A 170 -14.64 29.82 27.01
C VAL A 170 -14.12 28.45 26.54
N ALA A 171 -14.13 27.43 27.40
CA ALA A 171 -13.72 26.08 27.03
C ALA A 171 -14.61 25.51 25.93
N THR A 172 -15.93 25.67 26.02
CA THR A 172 -16.89 25.27 24.98
C THR A 172 -16.63 25.98 23.65
N ALA A 173 -16.43 27.31 23.68
CA ALA A 173 -16.10 28.06 22.46
C ALA A 173 -14.78 27.62 21.83
N ARG A 174 -13.77 27.31 22.65
CA ARG A 174 -12.48 26.76 22.14
C ARG A 174 -12.64 25.40 21.47
N SER A 175 -13.49 24.54 22.04
CA SER A 175 -13.75 23.21 21.43
C SER A 175 -14.40 23.35 20.04
N ARG A 176 -15.40 24.24 19.92
CA ARG A 176 -16.04 24.55 18.62
C ARG A 176 -15.06 25.15 17.61
N ALA A 177 -14.17 26.03 18.07
CA ALA A 177 -13.14 26.59 17.19
C ALA A 177 -12.12 25.56 16.75
N ALA A 178 -11.78 24.57 17.59
CA ALA A 178 -10.91 23.47 17.23
C ALA A 178 -11.57 22.56 16.18
N GLU A 179 -12.86 22.25 16.34
CA GLU A 179 -13.64 21.50 15.36
C GLU A 179 -13.68 22.20 14.00
N ALA A 180 -14.02 23.49 13.97
CA ALA A 180 -14.05 24.25 12.71
C ALA A 180 -12.68 24.38 12.04
N ARG A 181 -11.59 24.43 12.80
CA ARG A 181 -10.21 24.38 12.26
C ARG A 181 -9.89 23.02 11.66
N TYR A 182 -10.29 21.94 12.33
CA TYR A 182 -10.09 20.59 11.81
C TYR A 182 -10.87 20.40 10.51
N ASP A 183 -12.12 20.85 10.42
CA ASP A 183 -12.90 20.79 9.19
C ASP A 183 -12.23 21.54 8.03
N ARG A 184 -11.63 22.68 8.30
CA ARG A 184 -10.84 23.42 7.32
C ARG A 184 -9.57 22.64 6.90
N GLU A 185 -8.88 22.02 7.85
CA GLU A 185 -7.69 21.22 7.57
C GLU A 185 -7.99 20.01 6.66
N LEU A 186 -9.22 19.46 6.70
CA LEU A 186 -9.64 18.40 5.79
C LEU A 186 -9.67 18.84 4.31
N SER A 187 -9.70 20.14 4.03
CA SER A 187 -9.60 20.69 2.67
C SER A 187 -8.16 20.73 2.15
N ILE A 188 -7.17 20.44 2.98
CA ILE A 188 -5.74 20.43 2.62
C ILE A 188 -5.27 18.97 2.48
N ILE A 189 -4.90 18.58 1.28
CA ILE A 189 -4.39 17.24 1.01
C ILE A 189 -2.88 17.24 1.21
N ARG A 190 -2.40 16.36 2.11
CA ARG A 190 -0.97 16.29 2.48
C ARG A 190 -0.38 14.93 2.21
N ALA A 191 0.93 14.89 1.96
CA ALA A 191 1.69 13.65 1.84
C ALA A 191 1.74 12.91 3.20
N PRO A 192 1.36 11.61 3.24
CA PRO A 192 1.35 10.82 4.49
C PRO A 192 2.76 10.39 4.91
N ALA A 193 3.71 10.32 3.96
CA ALA A 193 5.09 9.89 4.15
C ALA A 193 6.05 10.67 3.24
N ASN A 194 7.36 10.56 3.52
CA ASN A 194 8.37 10.97 2.56
C ASN A 194 8.37 10.02 1.37
N GLY A 195 8.49 10.55 0.16
CA GLY A 195 8.42 9.70 -1.02
C GLY A 195 8.41 10.49 -2.32
N ARG A 196 7.94 9.83 -3.39
CA ARG A 196 7.80 10.40 -4.73
C ARG A 196 6.36 10.25 -5.22
N ILE A 197 5.85 11.25 -5.91
CA ILE A 197 4.56 11.16 -6.61
C ILE A 197 4.73 10.28 -7.84
N ILE A 198 4.03 9.13 -7.89
CA ILE A 198 4.06 8.23 -9.05
C ILE A 198 2.98 8.60 -10.05
N ARG A 199 1.77 8.89 -9.54
CA ARG A 199 0.63 9.28 -10.35
C ARG A 199 -0.13 10.42 -9.69
N ARG A 200 -0.67 11.30 -10.52
CA ARG A 200 -1.53 12.40 -10.14
C ARG A 200 -2.87 12.28 -10.87
N TYR A 201 -3.92 12.05 -10.11
CA TYR A 201 -5.31 12.03 -10.62
C TYR A 201 -6.02 13.36 -10.38
N ALA A 202 -5.53 14.13 -9.39
CA ALA A 202 -6.07 15.43 -9.03
C ALA A 202 -5.81 16.46 -10.13
N ASN A 203 -6.87 17.14 -10.58
CA ASN A 203 -6.79 18.25 -11.51
C ASN A 203 -7.57 19.44 -10.96
N PRO A 204 -7.08 20.69 -11.10
CA PRO A 204 -7.84 21.87 -10.72
C PRO A 204 -9.22 21.89 -11.41
N GLY A 205 -10.27 22.22 -10.66
CA GLY A 205 -11.66 22.21 -11.11
C GLY A 205 -12.35 20.84 -11.05
N ALA A 206 -11.64 19.75 -10.79
CA ALA A 206 -12.24 18.44 -10.63
C ALA A 206 -12.90 18.29 -9.27
N GLY A 207 -14.03 17.55 -9.22
CA GLY A 207 -14.70 17.18 -7.97
C GLY A 207 -14.01 16.03 -7.26
N ALA A 208 -13.78 16.16 -5.95
CA ALA A 208 -13.36 15.09 -5.06
C ALA A 208 -14.55 14.59 -4.25
N SER A 209 -14.72 13.26 -4.14
CA SER A 209 -15.81 12.61 -3.41
C SER A 209 -15.24 11.68 -2.33
N THR A 210 -15.94 11.62 -1.20
CA THR A 210 -15.68 10.65 -0.13
C THR A 210 -16.60 9.43 -0.20
N LEU A 211 -17.69 9.51 -0.95
CA LEU A 211 -18.62 8.40 -1.16
C LEU A 211 -18.01 7.33 -2.10
N ASN A 212 -17.40 7.80 -3.19
CA ASN A 212 -16.54 6.98 -4.04
C ASN A 212 -15.12 7.50 -3.81
N VAL A 213 -14.35 6.81 -2.97
CA VAL A 213 -13.00 7.24 -2.58
C VAL A 213 -12.23 7.76 -3.80
N SER A 214 -12.13 9.09 -3.92
CA SER A 214 -11.40 9.72 -5.02
C SER A 214 -9.91 9.71 -4.69
N ASN A 215 -9.17 8.76 -5.29
CA ASN A 215 -7.72 8.79 -5.24
C ASN A 215 -7.22 10.06 -5.94
N MET A 216 -6.37 10.81 -5.26
CA MET A 216 -5.81 12.05 -5.77
C MET A 216 -4.37 11.87 -6.21
N PHE A 217 -3.60 11.07 -5.47
CA PHE A 217 -2.19 10.80 -5.74
C PHE A 217 -1.82 9.38 -5.34
N ASP A 218 -0.93 8.77 -6.12
CA ASP A 218 -0.18 7.59 -5.72
C ASP A 218 1.22 8.03 -5.30
N VAL A 219 1.58 7.74 -4.05
CA VAL A 219 2.88 8.09 -3.47
C VAL A 219 3.69 6.83 -3.25
N GLU A 220 4.88 6.77 -3.85
CA GLU A 220 5.91 5.78 -3.54
C GLU A 220 6.63 6.23 -2.27
N PRO A 221 6.50 5.51 -1.14
CA PRO A 221 7.24 5.85 0.06
C PRO A 221 8.74 5.65 -0.16
N GLN A 222 9.56 6.44 0.54
CA GLN A 222 11.01 6.26 0.56
C GLN A 222 11.36 5.06 1.44
N ALA A 223 11.20 3.85 0.88
CA ALA A 223 11.44 2.57 1.56
C ALA A 223 12.23 1.63 0.65
N GLY A 224 12.64 0.49 1.19
CA GLY A 224 13.42 -0.52 0.46
C GLY A 224 12.66 -1.05 -0.75
N ARG A 225 13.38 -1.27 -1.85
CA ARG A 225 12.84 -1.92 -3.05
C ARG A 225 12.76 -3.42 -2.81
N ILE A 226 11.64 -4.01 -3.17
CA ILE A 226 11.36 -5.43 -3.02
C ILE A 226 10.78 -6.02 -4.30
N VAL A 227 10.88 -7.34 -4.42
CA VAL A 227 10.11 -8.12 -5.41
C VAL A 227 9.20 -9.07 -4.64
N ARG A 228 7.91 -9.04 -4.94
CA ARG A 228 6.92 -10.02 -4.46
C ARG A 228 6.83 -11.14 -5.48
N ALA A 229 7.32 -12.31 -5.12
CA ALA A 229 7.32 -13.49 -5.98
C ALA A 229 6.28 -14.51 -5.50
N GLU A 230 5.57 -15.13 -6.42
CA GLU A 230 4.55 -16.15 -6.15
C GLU A 230 5.14 -17.54 -6.43
N ILE A 231 5.26 -18.36 -5.39
CA ILE A 231 5.85 -19.68 -5.44
C ILE A 231 4.75 -20.73 -5.29
N ALA A 232 4.70 -21.68 -6.24
CA ALA A 232 3.78 -22.80 -6.17
C ALA A 232 4.08 -23.69 -4.94
N GLU A 233 3.05 -24.33 -4.37
CA GLU A 233 3.15 -25.18 -3.18
C GLU A 233 4.24 -26.24 -3.30
N GLY A 234 4.34 -26.91 -4.45
CA GLY A 234 5.33 -27.97 -4.69
C GLY A 234 6.79 -27.50 -4.68
N ALA A 235 7.04 -26.20 -4.89
CA ALA A 235 8.39 -25.63 -4.90
C ALA A 235 8.77 -24.96 -3.56
N LEU A 236 7.85 -24.90 -2.59
CA LEU A 236 8.03 -24.19 -1.33
C LEU A 236 9.15 -24.77 -0.45
N SER A 237 9.41 -26.08 -0.53
CA SER A 237 10.48 -26.76 0.19
C SER A 237 11.89 -26.29 -0.18
N TYR A 238 12.03 -25.69 -1.37
CA TYR A 238 13.31 -25.18 -1.87
C TYR A 238 13.57 -23.71 -1.49
N VAL A 239 12.65 -23.07 -0.77
CA VAL A 239 12.73 -21.64 -0.46
C VAL A 239 12.91 -21.45 1.02
N THR A 240 14.03 -20.84 1.40
CA THR A 240 14.38 -20.52 2.78
C THR A 240 14.60 -19.01 2.96
N ILE A 241 14.26 -18.51 4.15
CA ILE A 241 14.50 -17.10 4.50
C ILE A 241 16.02 -16.87 4.56
N GLY A 242 16.48 -15.75 3.98
CA GLY A 242 17.91 -15.41 3.88
C GLY A 242 18.61 -16.00 2.64
N GLN A 243 17.92 -16.86 1.89
CA GLN A 243 18.48 -17.48 0.69
C GLN A 243 18.80 -16.41 -0.39
N THR A 244 19.96 -16.57 -1.04
CA THR A 244 20.31 -15.75 -2.20
C THR A 244 19.56 -16.24 -3.44
N VAL A 245 19.00 -15.31 -4.20
CA VAL A 245 18.27 -15.56 -5.44
C VAL A 245 18.82 -14.69 -6.55
N GLN A 246 18.53 -15.07 -7.78
CA GLN A 246 18.78 -14.28 -8.97
C GLN A 246 17.46 -13.72 -9.49
N MET A 247 17.45 -12.42 -9.78
CA MET A 247 16.29 -11.73 -10.33
C MET A 247 16.61 -11.24 -11.73
N SER A 248 15.69 -11.41 -12.66
CA SER A 248 15.83 -10.88 -14.02
C SER A 248 14.50 -10.27 -14.48
N PRO A 249 14.51 -9.12 -15.18
CA PRO A 249 13.30 -8.62 -15.81
C PRO A 249 12.74 -9.69 -16.76
N GLU A 250 11.41 -9.83 -16.83
CA GLU A 250 10.78 -10.74 -17.79
C GLU A 250 11.06 -10.31 -19.22
N SER A 251 11.17 -9.00 -19.48
CA SER A 251 11.49 -8.41 -20.79
C SER A 251 12.93 -8.67 -21.25
N ASP A 252 13.89 -8.93 -20.33
CA ASP A 252 15.29 -9.17 -20.63
C ASP A 252 15.89 -10.17 -19.62
N PRO A 253 15.67 -11.47 -19.82
CA PRO A 253 16.15 -12.51 -18.91
C PRO A 253 17.68 -12.64 -18.83
N THR A 254 18.44 -11.96 -19.71
CA THR A 254 19.90 -11.95 -19.72
C THR A 254 20.48 -11.06 -18.63
N LYS A 255 19.76 -10.02 -18.22
CA LYS A 255 20.14 -9.14 -17.11
C LYS A 255 19.78 -9.79 -15.77
N VAL A 256 20.79 -10.15 -15.01
CA VAL A 256 20.63 -10.85 -13.73
C VAL A 256 21.11 -9.96 -12.59
N PHE A 257 20.26 -9.79 -11.60
CA PHE A 257 20.54 -9.02 -10.38
C PHE A 257 20.47 -9.97 -9.17
N PRO A 258 21.36 -9.85 -8.19
CA PRO A 258 21.29 -10.61 -6.96
C PRO A 258 20.17 -10.07 -6.07
N GLY A 259 19.53 -10.96 -5.33
CA GLY A 259 18.56 -10.63 -4.29
C GLY A 259 18.65 -11.58 -3.13
N ARG A 260 17.95 -11.25 -2.04
CA ARG A 260 17.87 -12.11 -0.84
C ARG A 260 16.42 -12.24 -0.40
N VAL A 261 16.01 -13.44 -0.05
CA VAL A 261 14.69 -13.71 0.53
C VAL A 261 14.60 -13.05 1.91
N LEU A 262 13.73 -12.06 2.07
CA LEU A 262 13.50 -11.37 3.33
C LEU A 262 12.49 -12.11 4.21
N ARG A 263 11.37 -12.50 3.63
CA ARG A 263 10.28 -13.18 4.33
C ARG A 263 9.41 -13.98 3.38
N ARG A 264 8.64 -14.88 3.95
CA ARG A 264 7.66 -15.73 3.28
C ARG A 264 6.30 -15.56 3.95
N ALA A 265 5.23 -15.46 3.18
CA ALA A 265 3.88 -15.44 3.74
C ALA A 265 3.58 -16.76 4.48
N ALA A 266 2.77 -16.66 5.53
CA ALA A 266 2.35 -17.80 6.33
C ALA A 266 1.06 -18.47 5.79
N VAL A 267 0.50 -17.93 4.70
CA VAL A 267 -0.77 -18.38 4.11
C VAL A 267 -0.61 -18.64 2.62
N PHE A 268 -1.35 -19.62 2.13
CA PHE A 268 -1.53 -19.84 0.69
C PHE A 268 -2.60 -18.90 0.14
N GLY A 269 -2.35 -18.36 -1.04
CA GLY A 269 -3.30 -17.53 -1.77
C GLY A 269 -3.54 -18.05 -3.18
N ALA A 270 -4.54 -17.51 -3.86
CA ALA A 270 -4.70 -17.70 -5.29
C ALA A 270 -3.60 -16.94 -6.05
N ARG A 271 -3.13 -17.52 -7.15
CA ARG A 271 -2.15 -16.89 -8.05
C ARG A 271 -2.74 -15.59 -8.62
N LYS A 272 -2.01 -14.49 -8.48
CA LYS A 272 -2.39 -13.17 -9.02
C LYS A 272 -1.59 -12.81 -10.27
N LEU A 273 -0.38 -13.37 -10.41
CA LEU A 273 0.49 -13.15 -11.55
C LEU A 273 0.29 -14.29 -12.56
N GLN A 274 -0.28 -13.96 -13.72
CA GLN A 274 -0.40 -14.94 -14.81
C GLN A 274 0.98 -15.28 -15.35
N SER A 275 1.24 -16.58 -15.56
CA SER A 275 2.39 -17.09 -16.31
C SER A 275 2.05 -17.12 -17.79
N ASP A 276 3.00 -16.80 -18.64
CA ASP A 276 2.87 -16.99 -20.10
C ASP A 276 3.03 -18.45 -20.53
N ASP A 277 3.32 -19.36 -19.57
CA ASP A 277 3.41 -20.80 -19.83
C ASP A 277 2.01 -21.44 -19.81
N PRO A 278 1.49 -21.90 -20.97
CA PRO A 278 0.17 -22.52 -21.07
C PRO A 278 0.04 -23.85 -20.33
N SER A 279 1.15 -24.45 -19.89
CA SER A 279 1.18 -25.69 -19.09
C SER A 279 0.97 -25.45 -17.59
N GLU A 280 1.13 -24.22 -17.10
CA GLU A 280 0.84 -23.85 -15.72
C GLU A 280 -0.65 -23.65 -15.49
N LYS A 281 -1.22 -24.45 -14.58
CA LYS A 281 -2.63 -24.34 -14.20
C LYS A 281 -2.90 -23.04 -13.48
N THR A 282 -3.91 -22.31 -13.90
CA THR A 282 -4.33 -21.01 -13.32
C THR A 282 -4.85 -21.14 -11.87
N ASP A 283 -5.13 -22.35 -11.41
CA ASP A 283 -5.73 -22.66 -10.10
C ASP A 283 -4.71 -23.15 -9.05
N ASP A 284 -3.41 -22.95 -9.29
CA ASP A 284 -2.40 -23.34 -8.33
C ASP A 284 -2.37 -22.42 -7.11
N ARG A 285 -2.35 -23.04 -5.92
CA ARG A 285 -2.10 -22.31 -4.67
C ARG A 285 -0.66 -21.85 -4.62
N VAL A 286 -0.47 -20.59 -4.30
CA VAL A 286 0.85 -19.97 -4.22
C VAL A 286 1.12 -19.37 -2.84
N VAL A 287 2.38 -19.29 -2.48
CA VAL A 287 2.87 -18.56 -1.31
C VAL A 287 3.65 -17.34 -1.81
N GLU A 288 3.32 -16.18 -1.28
CA GLU A 288 4.06 -14.95 -1.56
C GLU A 288 5.39 -14.96 -0.80
N VAL A 289 6.46 -14.70 -1.53
CA VAL A 289 7.82 -14.52 -0.98
C VAL A 289 8.31 -13.14 -1.33
N VAL A 290 8.82 -12.42 -0.34
CA VAL A 290 9.37 -11.09 -0.50
C VAL A 290 10.88 -11.18 -0.56
N VAL A 291 11.43 -10.63 -1.64
CA VAL A 291 12.85 -10.62 -1.96
C VAL A 291 13.36 -9.18 -1.96
N ASP A 292 14.49 -8.93 -1.30
CA ASP A 292 15.19 -7.64 -1.40
C ASP A 292 15.71 -7.46 -2.83
N SER A 293 15.38 -6.32 -3.41
CA SER A 293 15.79 -5.92 -4.76
C SER A 293 16.48 -4.56 -4.79
N SER A 294 17.05 -4.12 -3.68
CA SER A 294 17.71 -2.81 -3.57
C SER A 294 18.87 -2.62 -4.54
N SER A 295 19.48 -3.72 -4.99
CA SER A 295 20.57 -3.72 -5.99
C SER A 295 20.10 -3.61 -7.44
N ALA A 296 18.79 -3.73 -7.71
CA ALA A 296 18.24 -3.80 -9.05
C ALA A 296 17.42 -2.55 -9.41
N PRO A 297 17.59 -1.97 -10.61
CA PRO A 297 16.89 -0.76 -11.04
C PRO A 297 15.47 -1.08 -11.59
N PHE A 298 14.73 -1.96 -10.92
CA PHE A 298 13.37 -2.30 -11.35
C PHE A 298 12.41 -1.15 -11.13
N LEU A 299 11.52 -0.95 -12.09
CA LEU A 299 10.38 -0.03 -11.92
C LEU A 299 9.28 -0.72 -11.10
N ILE A 300 8.58 0.04 -10.26
CA ILE A 300 7.42 -0.49 -9.53
C ILE A 300 6.39 -1.00 -10.54
N GLY A 301 5.89 -2.20 -10.29
CA GLY A 301 4.95 -2.87 -11.18
C GLY A 301 5.59 -3.71 -12.27
N GLN A 302 6.92 -3.64 -12.45
CA GLN A 302 7.64 -4.43 -13.45
C GLN A 302 7.60 -5.92 -13.08
N ARG A 303 7.38 -6.78 -14.10
CA ARG A 303 7.45 -8.23 -13.94
C ARG A 303 8.89 -8.69 -13.87
N VAL A 304 9.18 -9.59 -12.93
CA VAL A 304 10.51 -10.07 -12.61
C VAL A 304 10.47 -11.58 -12.42
N LEU A 305 11.38 -12.29 -13.05
CA LEU A 305 11.61 -13.72 -12.80
C LEU A 305 12.58 -13.88 -11.63
N VAL A 306 12.16 -14.55 -10.58
CA VAL A 306 12.98 -14.86 -9.40
C VAL A 306 13.41 -16.31 -9.47
N LYS A 307 14.73 -16.55 -9.55
CA LYS A 307 15.36 -17.86 -9.72
C LYS A 307 16.05 -18.26 -8.43
N PHE A 308 15.58 -19.34 -7.80
CA PHE A 308 16.12 -19.89 -6.55
C PHE A 308 17.23 -20.89 -6.87
N LEU A 309 18.44 -20.64 -6.38
CA LEU A 309 19.62 -21.49 -6.64
C LEU A 309 19.55 -22.79 -5.82
N LYS A 310 20.02 -23.90 -6.39
CA LYS A 310 20.22 -25.15 -5.63
C LYS A 310 21.34 -24.99 -4.60
N GLY A 311 21.18 -25.55 -3.41
CA GLY A 311 22.02 -25.29 -2.23
C GLY A 311 23.55 -25.35 -2.41
N ARG A 312 24.06 -26.10 -3.39
CA ARG A 312 25.50 -26.16 -3.71
C ARG A 312 26.02 -24.89 -4.42
N GLN A 313 25.17 -24.11 -5.08
CA GLN A 313 25.55 -22.91 -5.82
C GLN A 313 25.42 -21.62 -5.01
N GLN A 314 24.78 -21.69 -3.84
CA GLN A 314 24.67 -20.55 -2.92
C GLN A 314 26.03 -20.09 -2.39
N ALA A 315 26.96 -21.01 -2.16
CA ALA A 315 28.31 -20.69 -1.68
C ALA A 315 29.18 -19.94 -2.72
N ALA A 316 28.96 -20.17 -4.01
CA ALA A 316 29.71 -19.51 -5.09
C ALA A 316 29.20 -18.12 -5.45
N ALA A 317 27.88 -17.88 -5.31
CA ALA A 317 27.26 -16.58 -5.64
C ALA A 317 27.51 -15.48 -4.57
N GLY A 318 27.86 -15.88 -3.33
CA GLY A 318 28.23 -14.96 -2.24
C GLY A 318 29.66 -14.42 -2.32
N GLN A 319 30.48 -14.88 -3.26
CA GLN A 319 31.90 -14.52 -3.39
C GLN A 319 32.24 -13.73 -4.67
N ALA A 320 31.25 -13.24 -5.41
CA ALA A 320 31.55 -12.39 -6.58
C ALA A 320 32.08 -11.02 -6.09
N PRO A 321 33.29 -10.61 -6.53
CA PRO A 321 33.84 -9.32 -6.15
C PRO A 321 33.01 -8.18 -6.78
N VAL A 322 32.67 -7.22 -5.94
CA VAL A 322 32.14 -5.93 -6.37
C VAL A 322 33.26 -5.22 -7.10
N SER A 323 33.17 -5.13 -8.40
CA SER A 323 34.03 -4.29 -9.25
C SER A 323 33.29 -3.04 -9.68
#